data_7e7af7781e5ed1205ef992b532d71038
#
_entry.id   7e7af7781e5ed1205ef992b532d71038
#
_cell.length_a   1.000
_cell.length_b   1.000
_cell.length_c   1.000
_cell.angle_alpha   90.00
_cell.angle_beta   90.00
_cell.angle_gamma   90.00
#
_symmetry.space_group_name_H-M   'P 1'
#
loop_
_entity.id
_entity.type
_entity.pdbx_description
1 polymer ?
#
loop_
_entity_poly.entity_id
_entity_poly.type
_entity_poly.pdbx_seq_one_letter_code
_entity_poly.pdbx_strand_id
1 'polypeptide(L)'
;MPSRYEENSDPASLRKALQQREAQFAMAPSFDTIRHRIAATPTLDSRPSWTSRRSLVLTVALVRAQMRIVPWLILPVALATGALAALSARFLAAAQSSSFAVSGFSSMMLFGVAITLTMAVSGFRADSVSLVTPLGPRAVLLARVVIVLAVDCLAGIGATGAVVAGGFPAPFLTILLSWLLPLTAVTGAVTFIAVWTSPWAAAVVGSILIPLVGPRPETDAGVFGLGSLMGVLQEAVTPVGVLAIGAAVLIAAVLSARPAVSSGLVPA
;
A
#
# COMPACT_ATOMS: atom_id res chain seq x y z
N MET A 1 -7.62 45.03 12.64
CA MET A 1 -7.93 44.20 13.82
C MET A 1 -6.68 43.44 14.16
N PRO A 2 -5.96 43.74 15.24
CA PRO A 2 -4.76 43.01 15.64
C PRO A 2 -5.16 41.73 16.39
N SER A 3 -4.45 40.63 16.08
CA SER A 3 -4.63 39.29 16.60
C SER A 3 -4.30 39.23 18.11
N ARG A 4 -5.30 38.83 18.89
CA ARG A 4 -5.23 38.60 20.36
C ARG A 4 -4.56 37.28 20.76
N TYR A 5 -3.49 36.87 20.11
CA TYR A 5 -2.81 35.59 20.44
C TYR A 5 -1.35 35.73 20.93
N GLU A 6 -0.95 36.96 21.29
CA GLU A 6 0.29 37.17 22.04
C GLU A 6 -0.01 37.40 23.51
N GLU A 7 -0.65 36.47 24.19
CA GLU A 7 -0.78 36.50 25.64
C GLU A 7 0.25 35.59 26.27
N ASN A 8 1.42 36.22 26.52
CA ASN A 8 2.28 36.04 27.70
C ASN A 8 2.17 34.70 28.43
N SER A 9 2.70 33.65 27.84
CA SER A 9 3.07 32.49 28.64
C SER A 9 4.38 32.83 29.38
N ASP A 10 4.20 33.40 30.59
CA ASP A 10 5.30 33.70 31.52
C ASP A 10 6.16 32.42 31.64
N PRO A 11 7.46 32.47 31.28
CA PRO A 11 8.37 31.32 31.38
C PRO A 11 8.42 30.71 32.80
N ALA A 12 8.09 31.50 33.83
CA ALA A 12 7.97 31.01 35.20
C ALA A 12 6.74 30.13 35.41
N SER A 13 5.63 30.45 34.79
CA SER A 13 4.40 29.61 34.83
C SER A 13 4.60 28.28 34.13
N LEU A 14 5.29 28.28 33.00
CA LEU A 14 5.63 27.08 32.23
C LEU A 14 6.59 26.16 33.01
N ARG A 15 7.62 26.73 33.65
CA ARG A 15 8.51 25.98 34.53
C ARG A 15 7.78 25.34 35.70
N LYS A 16 6.87 26.06 36.32
CA LYS A 16 6.07 25.55 37.44
C LYS A 16 5.15 24.44 37.02
N ALA A 17 4.53 24.54 35.84
CA ALA A 17 3.69 23.49 35.28
C ALA A 17 4.49 22.23 34.91
N LEU A 18 5.72 22.40 34.35
CA LEU A 18 6.64 21.31 34.07
C LEU A 18 7.10 20.62 35.36
N GLN A 19 7.49 21.37 36.38
CA GLN A 19 7.89 20.81 37.68
C GLN A 19 6.74 20.05 38.37
N GLN A 20 5.53 20.55 38.29
CA GLN A 20 4.36 19.83 38.80
C GLN A 20 4.11 18.53 38.01
N ARG A 21 4.32 18.56 36.71
CA ARG A 21 4.19 17.37 35.87
C ARG A 21 5.31 16.35 36.15
N GLU A 22 6.55 16.80 36.32
CA GLU A 22 7.66 15.95 36.74
C GLU A 22 7.44 15.34 38.13
N ALA A 23 6.90 16.11 39.08
CA ALA A 23 6.54 15.60 40.40
C ALA A 23 5.42 14.52 40.34
N GLN A 24 4.49 14.62 39.39
CA GLN A 24 3.51 13.57 39.12
C GLN A 24 4.14 12.32 38.50
N PHE A 25 5.17 12.48 37.67
CA PHE A 25 5.95 11.37 37.11
C PHE A 25 6.92 10.75 38.13
N ALA A 26 7.28 11.44 39.20
CA ALA A 26 8.07 10.86 40.29
C ALA A 26 7.36 9.71 41.03
N MET A 27 6.05 9.56 40.83
CA MET A 27 5.29 8.37 41.23
C MET A 27 5.32 7.24 40.18
N ALA A 28 6.06 7.39 39.10
CA ALA A 28 6.25 6.30 38.15
C ALA A 28 6.89 5.11 38.87
N PRO A 29 6.38 3.88 38.67
CA PRO A 29 6.93 2.70 39.31
C PRO A 29 8.42 2.57 38.98
N SER A 30 9.23 2.23 39.98
CA SER A 30 10.66 2.07 39.79
C SER A 30 10.94 1.05 38.68
N PHE A 31 12.06 1.22 37.98
CA PHE A 31 12.47 0.31 36.91
C PHE A 31 12.47 -1.16 37.36
N ASP A 32 12.84 -1.42 38.60
CA ASP A 32 12.82 -2.77 39.20
C ASP A 32 11.39 -3.29 39.35
N THR A 33 10.43 -2.45 39.71
CA THR A 33 9.02 -2.84 39.80
C THR A 33 8.47 -3.19 38.41
N ILE A 34 8.85 -2.44 37.37
CA ILE A 34 8.49 -2.72 35.98
C ILE A 34 9.14 -4.03 35.53
N ARG A 35 10.44 -4.21 35.82
CA ARG A 35 11.19 -5.42 35.48
C ARG A 35 10.60 -6.67 36.18
N HIS A 36 10.26 -6.58 37.46
CA HIS A 36 9.60 -7.65 38.19
C HIS A 36 8.20 -7.98 37.63
N ARG A 37 7.44 -6.95 37.21
CA ARG A 37 6.13 -7.20 36.54
C ARG A 37 6.32 -7.87 35.19
N ILE A 38 7.30 -7.47 34.39
CA ILE A 38 7.60 -8.10 33.12
C ILE A 38 8.03 -9.55 33.33
N ALA A 39 8.88 -9.83 34.32
CA ALA A 39 9.33 -11.17 34.65
C ALA A 39 8.24 -12.06 35.27
N ALA A 40 7.31 -11.47 36.01
CA ALA A 40 6.16 -12.17 36.59
C ALA A 40 4.99 -12.35 35.61
N THR A 41 4.99 -11.61 34.50
CA THR A 41 4.01 -11.81 33.43
C THR A 41 4.36 -13.13 32.74
N PRO A 42 3.49 -14.16 32.77
CA PRO A 42 3.79 -15.43 32.10
C PRO A 42 4.14 -15.12 30.67
N THR A 43 5.36 -15.49 30.28
CA THR A 43 5.80 -15.40 28.89
C THR A 43 4.72 -16.07 28.05
N LEU A 44 4.19 -15.37 27.06
CA LEU A 44 3.20 -15.87 26.10
C LEU A 44 3.75 -17.01 25.23
N ASP A 45 4.59 -17.86 25.81
CA ASP A 45 5.09 -19.11 25.22
C ASP A 45 4.04 -20.21 25.14
N SER A 46 2.91 -20.05 25.82
CA SER A 46 1.71 -20.78 25.44
C SER A 46 1.22 -20.16 24.11
N ARG A 47 1.77 -20.64 23.00
CA ARG A 47 1.22 -20.36 21.68
C ARG A 47 -0.28 -20.58 21.77
N PRO A 48 -1.11 -19.52 21.79
CA PRO A 48 -2.53 -19.71 21.81
C PRO A 48 -2.84 -20.58 20.60
N SER A 49 -3.48 -21.71 20.82
CA SER A 49 -4.00 -22.52 19.72
C SER A 49 -4.91 -21.59 18.92
N TRP A 50 -4.42 -21.12 17.77
CA TRP A 50 -5.14 -20.17 16.92
C TRP A 50 -6.37 -20.89 16.40
N THR A 51 -7.45 -20.82 17.17
CA THR A 51 -8.73 -21.26 16.64
C THR A 51 -9.06 -20.32 15.50
N SER A 52 -9.36 -20.86 14.33
CA SER A 52 -9.63 -20.11 13.10
C SER A 52 -10.63 -18.96 13.29
N ARG A 53 -11.61 -19.11 14.19
CA ARG A 53 -12.58 -18.06 14.55
C ARG A 53 -11.95 -16.85 15.24
N ARG A 54 -11.04 -17.05 16.22
CA ARG A 54 -10.37 -15.93 16.90
C ARG A 54 -9.44 -15.19 15.95
N SER A 55 -8.76 -15.90 15.08
CA SER A 55 -7.92 -15.32 14.05
C SER A 55 -8.73 -14.43 13.11
N LEU A 56 -9.89 -14.90 12.63
CA LEU A 56 -10.78 -14.12 11.77
C LEU A 56 -11.31 -12.85 12.46
N VAL A 57 -11.75 -12.96 13.71
CA VAL A 57 -12.25 -11.77 14.47
C VAL A 57 -11.15 -10.75 14.66
N LEU A 58 -9.93 -11.17 14.99
CA LEU A 58 -8.79 -10.26 15.13
C LEU A 58 -8.40 -9.63 13.78
N THR A 59 -8.42 -10.41 12.72
CA THR A 59 -8.15 -9.89 11.36
C THR A 59 -9.19 -8.86 10.95
N VAL A 60 -10.48 -9.13 11.16
CA VAL A 60 -11.55 -8.18 10.85
C VAL A 60 -11.45 -6.92 11.73
N ALA A 61 -11.15 -7.07 13.02
CA ALA A 61 -10.95 -5.93 13.91
C ALA A 61 -9.74 -5.09 13.46
N LEU A 62 -8.63 -5.73 13.06
CA LEU A 62 -7.46 -5.04 12.52
C LEU A 62 -7.78 -4.30 11.23
N VAL A 63 -8.45 -4.97 10.29
CA VAL A 63 -8.89 -4.36 9.02
C VAL A 63 -9.77 -3.15 9.30
N ARG A 64 -10.76 -3.28 10.19
CA ARG A 64 -11.66 -2.17 10.56
C ARG A 64 -10.91 -1.00 11.22
N ALA A 65 -9.92 -1.29 12.08
CA ALA A 65 -9.07 -0.26 12.67
C ALA A 65 -8.22 0.44 11.59
N GLN A 66 -7.64 -0.32 10.66
CA GLN A 66 -6.84 0.22 9.58
C GLN A 66 -7.67 1.03 8.57
N MET A 67 -8.93 0.69 8.32
CA MET A 67 -9.84 1.49 7.48
C MET A 67 -10.04 2.93 7.98
N ARG A 68 -9.85 3.18 9.29
CA ARG A 68 -9.91 4.54 9.85
C ARG A 68 -8.60 5.31 9.70
N ILE A 69 -7.48 4.58 9.57
CA ILE A 69 -6.13 5.16 9.50
C ILE A 69 -5.70 5.36 8.04
N VAL A 70 -6.19 4.48 7.15
CA VAL A 70 -5.95 4.58 5.71
C VAL A 70 -6.53 5.89 5.20
N PRO A 71 -5.75 6.70 4.45
CA PRO A 71 -6.23 7.98 3.94
C PRO A 71 -7.54 7.80 3.16
N TRP A 72 -8.58 8.53 3.55
CA TRP A 72 -9.89 8.49 2.89
C TRP A 72 -9.80 8.84 1.39
N LEU A 73 -8.70 9.51 0.99
CA LEU A 73 -8.39 9.85 -0.40
C LEU A 73 -8.17 8.63 -1.31
N ILE A 74 -7.86 7.44 -0.77
CA ILE A 74 -7.63 6.24 -1.58
C ILE A 74 -8.90 5.86 -2.36
N LEU A 75 -10.07 5.95 -1.74
CA LEU A 75 -11.32 5.63 -2.41
C LEU A 75 -11.61 6.54 -3.62
N PRO A 76 -11.62 7.88 -3.49
CA PRO A 76 -11.84 8.75 -4.65
C PRO A 76 -10.74 8.63 -5.70
N VAL A 77 -9.48 8.39 -5.32
CA VAL A 77 -8.39 8.15 -6.28
C VAL A 77 -8.63 6.85 -7.05
N ALA A 78 -8.96 5.74 -6.39
CA ALA A 78 -9.27 4.48 -7.05
C ALA A 78 -10.48 4.58 -8.00
N LEU A 79 -11.53 5.30 -7.60
CA LEU A 79 -12.68 5.54 -8.46
C LEU A 79 -12.34 6.45 -9.64
N ALA A 80 -11.56 7.50 -9.43
CA ALA A 80 -11.12 8.41 -10.48
C ALA A 80 -10.24 7.69 -11.51
N THR A 81 -9.30 6.87 -11.06
CA THR A 81 -8.45 6.07 -11.97
C THR A 81 -9.25 5.02 -12.73
N GLY A 82 -10.23 4.35 -12.09
CA GLY A 82 -11.16 3.46 -12.78
C GLY A 82 -11.98 4.17 -13.84
N ALA A 83 -12.51 5.37 -13.54
CA ALA A 83 -13.24 6.19 -14.51
C ALA A 83 -12.33 6.64 -15.67
N LEU A 84 -11.11 7.09 -15.38
CA LEU A 84 -10.14 7.48 -16.40
C LEU A 84 -9.73 6.29 -17.28
N ALA A 85 -9.55 5.11 -16.68
CA ALA A 85 -9.28 3.89 -17.44
C ALA A 85 -10.45 3.54 -18.38
N ALA A 86 -11.70 3.64 -17.91
CA ALA A 86 -12.88 3.40 -18.73
C ALA A 86 -13.00 4.43 -19.87
N LEU A 87 -12.72 5.70 -19.59
CA LEU A 87 -12.71 6.74 -20.63
C LEU A 87 -11.60 6.51 -21.65
N SER A 88 -10.37 6.21 -21.20
CA SER A 88 -9.24 5.92 -22.10
C SER A 88 -9.54 4.75 -23.03
N ALA A 89 -10.13 3.68 -22.52
CA ALA A 89 -10.52 2.54 -23.34
C ALA A 89 -11.51 2.94 -24.45
N ARG A 90 -12.50 3.77 -24.14
CA ARG A 90 -13.48 4.24 -25.13
C ARG A 90 -12.86 5.13 -26.20
N PHE A 91 -12.01 6.10 -25.79
CA PHE A 91 -11.33 6.98 -26.73
C PHE A 91 -10.39 6.19 -27.65
N LEU A 92 -9.60 5.27 -27.08
CA LEU A 92 -8.67 4.46 -27.85
C LEU A 92 -9.36 3.47 -28.76
N ALA A 93 -10.50 2.89 -28.36
CA ALA A 93 -11.31 2.00 -29.21
C ALA A 93 -11.90 2.74 -30.41
N ALA A 94 -12.25 4.02 -30.25
CA ALA A 94 -12.75 4.85 -31.35
C ALA A 94 -11.64 5.30 -32.31
N ALA A 95 -10.41 5.48 -31.81
CA ALA A 95 -9.29 6.01 -32.60
C ALA A 95 -8.37 4.93 -33.17
N GLN A 96 -8.33 3.74 -32.56
CA GLN A 96 -7.37 2.68 -32.87
C GLN A 96 -8.00 1.28 -32.75
N SER A 97 -7.16 0.25 -32.53
CA SER A 97 -7.64 -1.13 -32.37
C SER A 97 -8.15 -1.42 -30.96
N SER A 98 -8.97 -2.47 -30.81
CA SER A 98 -9.45 -2.96 -29.51
C SER A 98 -8.31 -3.43 -28.60
N SER A 99 -7.23 -4.00 -29.15
CA SER A 99 -6.04 -4.42 -28.38
C SER A 99 -5.33 -3.23 -27.76
N PHE A 100 -5.21 -2.12 -28.50
CA PHE A 100 -4.63 -0.89 -27.99
C PHE A 100 -5.47 -0.26 -26.85
N ALA A 101 -6.79 -0.33 -26.99
CA ALA A 101 -7.70 0.16 -25.98
C ALA A 101 -7.65 -0.69 -24.69
N VAL A 102 -7.54 -2.02 -24.80
CA VAL A 102 -7.34 -2.91 -23.64
C VAL A 102 -6.02 -2.62 -22.94
N SER A 103 -4.94 -2.41 -23.70
CA SER A 103 -3.63 -2.04 -23.15
C SER A 103 -3.67 -0.70 -22.43
N GLY A 104 -4.30 0.31 -22.99
CA GLY A 104 -4.49 1.62 -22.36
C GLY A 104 -5.30 1.56 -21.07
N PHE A 105 -6.40 0.80 -21.07
CA PHE A 105 -7.23 0.53 -19.88
C PHE A 105 -6.38 -0.10 -18.76
N SER A 106 -5.68 -1.17 -19.10
CA SER A 106 -4.87 -1.94 -18.17
C SER A 106 -3.74 -1.09 -17.56
N SER A 107 -3.02 -0.35 -18.40
CA SER A 107 -1.94 0.54 -17.95
C SER A 107 -2.45 1.62 -16.99
N MET A 108 -3.61 2.21 -17.29
CA MET A 108 -4.21 3.25 -16.43
C MET A 108 -4.67 2.68 -15.09
N MET A 109 -5.27 1.47 -15.09
CA MET A 109 -5.64 0.77 -13.86
C MET A 109 -4.41 0.46 -12.99
N LEU A 110 -3.35 -0.08 -13.58
CA LEU A 110 -2.12 -0.41 -12.86
C LEU A 110 -1.42 0.84 -12.31
N PHE A 111 -1.48 1.95 -13.04
CA PHE A 111 -0.97 3.24 -12.58
C PHE A 111 -1.74 3.74 -11.35
N GLY A 112 -3.08 3.62 -11.37
CA GLY A 112 -3.92 3.93 -10.23
C GLY A 112 -3.55 3.10 -8.99
N VAL A 113 -3.39 1.79 -9.16
CA VAL A 113 -2.95 0.89 -8.09
C VAL A 113 -1.58 1.27 -7.54
N ALA A 114 -0.63 1.64 -8.39
CA ALA A 114 0.70 2.07 -7.94
C ALA A 114 0.61 3.35 -7.09
N ILE A 115 -0.25 4.29 -7.45
CA ILE A 115 -0.47 5.53 -6.67
C ILE A 115 -1.13 5.22 -5.34
N THR A 116 -2.23 4.48 -5.31
CA THR A 116 -2.99 4.16 -4.09
C THR A 116 -2.15 3.37 -3.09
N LEU A 117 -1.37 2.39 -3.55
CA LEU A 117 -0.41 1.65 -2.73
C LEU A 117 0.69 2.56 -2.17
N THR A 118 1.26 3.43 -3.01
CA THR A 118 2.28 4.39 -2.57
C THR A 118 1.72 5.31 -1.47
N MET A 119 0.51 5.82 -1.63
CA MET A 119 -0.17 6.64 -0.61
C MET A 119 -0.42 5.85 0.68
N ALA A 120 -0.83 4.59 0.59
CA ALA A 120 -1.11 3.74 1.74
C ALA A 120 0.14 3.39 2.55
N VAL A 121 1.26 3.17 1.86
CA VAL A 121 2.53 2.76 2.49
C VAL A 121 3.39 3.95 2.90
N SER A 122 3.16 5.15 2.33
CA SER A 122 3.95 6.35 2.63
C SER A 122 3.99 6.71 4.12
N GLY A 123 2.88 6.54 4.85
CA GLY A 123 2.78 6.78 6.29
C GLY A 123 3.34 5.65 7.16
N PHE A 124 3.65 4.48 6.59
CA PHE A 124 3.98 3.28 7.36
C PHE A 124 5.24 3.44 8.24
N ARG A 125 6.27 4.13 7.73
CA ARG A 125 7.51 4.37 8.48
C ARG A 125 7.37 5.37 9.62
N ALA A 126 6.45 6.32 9.48
CA ALA A 126 6.21 7.37 10.48
C ALA A 126 5.20 6.96 11.56
N ASP A 127 4.54 5.81 11.40
CA ASP A 127 3.46 5.36 12.26
C ASP A 127 4.00 4.75 13.55
N SER A 128 4.06 5.57 14.60
CA SER A 128 4.34 5.11 15.97
C SER A 128 3.34 4.04 16.45
N VAL A 129 2.14 4.01 15.87
CA VAL A 129 1.09 3.02 16.17
C VAL A 129 1.53 1.60 15.80
N SER A 130 2.35 1.43 14.76
CA SER A 130 2.89 0.12 14.37
C SER A 130 3.82 -0.49 15.42
N LEU A 131 4.43 0.34 16.27
CA LEU A 131 5.32 -0.08 17.36
C LEU A 131 4.56 -0.52 18.61
N VAL A 132 3.33 -0.03 18.79
CA VAL A 132 2.52 -0.29 20.00
C VAL A 132 1.55 -1.47 19.79
N THR A 133 1.32 -1.87 18.53
CA THR A 133 0.41 -2.98 18.26
C THR A 133 1.06 -4.33 18.56
N PRO A 134 0.40 -5.22 19.29
CA PRO A 134 0.92 -6.56 19.61
C PRO A 134 1.09 -7.45 18.37
N LEU A 135 0.52 -7.05 17.24
CA LEU A 135 0.53 -7.81 15.97
C LEU A 135 1.80 -7.54 15.13
N GLY A 136 2.59 -6.54 15.48
CA GLY A 136 3.81 -6.18 14.79
C GLY A 136 3.61 -5.48 13.43
N PRO A 137 4.67 -4.85 12.89
CA PRO A 137 4.60 -4.01 11.68
C PRO A 137 4.22 -4.80 10.42
N ARG A 138 4.55 -6.08 10.37
CA ARG A 138 4.24 -6.96 9.21
C ARG A 138 2.74 -7.13 9.01
N ALA A 139 2.00 -7.37 10.10
CA ALA A 139 0.56 -7.55 10.03
C ALA A 139 -0.16 -6.24 9.65
N VAL A 140 0.32 -5.10 10.15
CA VAL A 140 -0.20 -3.78 9.81
C VAL A 140 0.03 -3.46 8.33
N LEU A 141 1.24 -3.70 7.81
CA LEU A 141 1.55 -3.52 6.39
C LEU A 141 0.66 -4.39 5.51
N LEU A 142 0.57 -5.69 5.84
CA LEU A 142 -0.26 -6.62 5.08
C LEU A 142 -1.73 -6.19 5.07
N ALA A 143 -2.27 -5.81 6.22
CA ALA A 143 -3.65 -5.34 6.32
C ALA A 143 -3.91 -4.10 5.44
N ARG A 144 -3.00 -3.14 5.42
CA ARG A 144 -3.10 -1.95 4.56
C ARG A 144 -3.08 -2.32 3.08
N VAL A 145 -2.11 -3.13 2.67
CA VAL A 145 -1.99 -3.59 1.27
C VAL A 145 -3.27 -4.32 0.84
N VAL A 146 -3.79 -5.23 1.67
CA VAL A 146 -5.03 -5.97 1.38
C VAL A 146 -6.23 -5.05 1.23
N ILE A 147 -6.39 -4.05 2.13
CA ILE A 147 -7.50 -3.08 2.05
C ILE A 147 -7.43 -2.29 0.75
N VAL A 148 -6.26 -1.77 0.42
CA VAL A 148 -6.07 -0.96 -0.80
C VAL A 148 -6.34 -1.81 -2.04
N LEU A 149 -5.77 -3.01 -2.11
CA LEU A 149 -6.03 -3.93 -3.22
C LEU A 149 -7.51 -4.30 -3.35
N ALA A 150 -8.22 -4.48 -2.24
CA ALA A 150 -9.66 -4.76 -2.28
C ALA A 150 -10.43 -3.57 -2.87
N VAL A 151 -10.09 -2.34 -2.49
CA VAL A 151 -10.71 -1.12 -3.05
C VAL A 151 -10.39 -0.99 -4.54
N ASP A 152 -9.12 -1.15 -4.92
CA ASP A 152 -8.70 -1.06 -6.33
C ASP A 152 -9.31 -2.16 -7.19
N CYS A 153 -9.39 -3.40 -6.68
CA CYS A 153 -10.06 -4.50 -7.38
C CYS A 153 -11.56 -4.21 -7.58
N LEU A 154 -12.25 -3.69 -6.57
CA LEU A 154 -13.67 -3.34 -6.71
C LEU A 154 -13.86 -2.21 -7.73
N ALA A 155 -13.03 -1.16 -7.67
CA ALA A 155 -13.04 -0.08 -8.65
C ALA A 155 -12.75 -0.58 -10.08
N GLY A 156 -11.74 -1.46 -10.22
CA GLY A 156 -11.36 -2.05 -11.51
C GLY A 156 -12.41 -2.97 -12.09
N ILE A 157 -13.05 -3.81 -11.28
CA ILE A 157 -14.17 -4.66 -11.72
C ILE A 157 -15.34 -3.79 -12.16
N GLY A 158 -15.67 -2.74 -11.39
CA GLY A 158 -16.70 -1.78 -11.75
C GLY A 158 -16.40 -1.05 -13.07
N ALA A 159 -15.17 -0.58 -13.24
CA ALA A 159 -14.71 0.07 -14.46
C ALA A 159 -14.75 -0.89 -15.67
N THR A 160 -14.30 -2.14 -15.50
CA THR A 160 -14.37 -3.19 -16.53
C THR A 160 -15.82 -3.46 -16.93
N GLY A 161 -16.73 -3.59 -15.94
CA GLY A 161 -18.15 -3.76 -16.20
C GLY A 161 -18.77 -2.59 -16.96
N ALA A 162 -18.41 -1.35 -16.59
CA ALA A 162 -18.89 -0.15 -17.27
C ALA A 162 -18.41 -0.06 -18.74
N VAL A 163 -17.18 -0.49 -19.02
CA VAL A 163 -16.63 -0.53 -20.39
C VAL A 163 -17.38 -1.54 -21.24
N VAL A 164 -17.57 -2.76 -20.71
CA VAL A 164 -18.31 -3.85 -21.43
C VAL A 164 -19.78 -3.49 -21.63
N ALA A 165 -20.46 -2.97 -20.61
CA ALA A 165 -21.83 -2.49 -20.70
C ALA A 165 -22.00 -1.36 -21.74
N GLY A 166 -20.93 -0.59 -21.97
CA GLY A 166 -20.88 0.43 -23.01
C GLY A 166 -20.66 -0.07 -24.43
N GLY A 167 -20.69 -1.40 -24.69
CA GLY A 167 -20.57 -2.00 -26.02
C GLY A 167 -19.13 -2.18 -26.51
N PHE A 168 -18.16 -2.26 -25.60
CA PHE A 168 -16.77 -2.50 -25.98
C PHE A 168 -16.58 -3.90 -26.58
N PRO A 169 -15.81 -4.05 -27.69
CA PRO A 169 -15.77 -5.29 -28.46
C PRO A 169 -15.03 -6.46 -27.82
N ALA A 170 -14.29 -6.23 -26.70
CA ALA A 170 -13.58 -7.29 -26.00
C ALA A 170 -14.44 -7.91 -24.89
N PRO A 171 -14.33 -9.24 -24.64
CA PRO A 171 -15.04 -9.90 -23.56
C PRO A 171 -14.56 -9.44 -22.19
N PHE A 172 -15.48 -9.42 -21.23
CA PHE A 172 -15.21 -8.99 -19.83
C PHE A 172 -13.95 -9.65 -19.23
N LEU A 173 -13.84 -10.97 -19.41
CA LEU A 173 -12.72 -11.73 -18.83
C LEU A 173 -11.37 -11.32 -19.40
N THR A 174 -11.29 -11.01 -20.69
CA THR A 174 -10.07 -10.55 -21.35
C THR A 174 -9.60 -9.22 -20.77
N ILE A 175 -10.51 -8.26 -20.61
CA ILE A 175 -10.19 -6.97 -20.01
C ILE A 175 -9.82 -7.15 -18.53
N LEU A 176 -10.54 -7.99 -17.79
CA LEU A 176 -10.27 -8.25 -16.37
C LEU A 176 -8.87 -8.86 -16.19
N LEU A 177 -8.54 -9.90 -16.93
CA LEU A 177 -7.25 -10.57 -16.81
C LEU A 177 -6.07 -9.70 -17.25
N SER A 178 -6.28 -8.78 -18.19
CA SER A 178 -5.24 -7.91 -18.71
C SER A 178 -4.60 -7.01 -17.66
N TRP A 179 -5.33 -6.60 -16.62
CA TRP A 179 -4.79 -5.80 -15.53
C TRP A 179 -4.67 -6.59 -14.22
N LEU A 180 -5.49 -7.61 -14.00
CA LEU A 180 -5.45 -8.39 -12.75
C LEU A 180 -4.18 -9.26 -12.64
N LEU A 181 -3.73 -9.83 -13.75
CA LEU A 181 -2.50 -10.64 -13.75
C LEU A 181 -1.25 -9.81 -13.41
N PRO A 182 -0.98 -8.66 -14.07
CA PRO A 182 0.18 -7.85 -13.73
C PRO A 182 0.03 -7.08 -12.41
N LEU A 183 -1.19 -7.00 -11.84
CA LEU A 183 -1.46 -6.33 -10.56
C LEU A 183 -0.55 -6.85 -9.43
N THR A 184 -0.31 -8.15 -9.35
CA THR A 184 0.51 -8.76 -8.30
C THR A 184 1.96 -8.35 -8.41
N ALA A 185 2.51 -8.24 -9.63
CA ALA A 185 3.88 -7.79 -9.87
C ALA A 185 4.05 -6.31 -9.49
N VAL A 186 3.12 -5.44 -9.92
CA VAL A 186 3.13 -4.02 -9.57
C VAL A 186 2.99 -3.85 -8.06
N THR A 187 2.04 -4.56 -7.43
CA THR A 187 1.82 -4.52 -5.97
C THR A 187 3.07 -4.96 -5.21
N GLY A 188 3.66 -6.08 -5.60
CA GLY A 188 4.87 -6.60 -4.97
C GLY A 188 6.03 -5.62 -5.06
N ALA A 189 6.33 -5.13 -6.25
CA ALA A 189 7.42 -4.20 -6.50
C ALA A 189 7.22 -2.86 -5.78
N VAL A 190 6.04 -2.24 -5.92
CA VAL A 190 5.73 -0.95 -5.27
C VAL A 190 5.82 -1.08 -3.75
N THR A 191 5.24 -2.15 -3.17
CA THR A 191 5.28 -2.37 -1.72
C THR A 191 6.71 -2.62 -1.25
N PHE A 192 7.48 -3.43 -1.96
CA PHE A 192 8.88 -3.71 -1.62
C PHE A 192 9.73 -2.44 -1.62
N ILE A 193 9.68 -1.67 -2.70
CA ILE A 193 10.45 -0.43 -2.82
C ILE A 193 10.00 0.60 -1.78
N ALA A 194 8.69 0.75 -1.53
CA ALA A 194 8.19 1.69 -0.53
C ALA A 194 8.66 1.35 0.88
N VAL A 195 8.77 0.06 1.22
CA VAL A 195 9.27 -0.40 2.53
C VAL A 195 10.76 -0.14 2.67
N TRP A 196 11.56 -0.35 1.61
CA TRP A 196 13.01 -0.28 1.69
C TRP A 196 13.61 1.10 1.41
N THR A 197 12.99 1.89 0.53
CA THR A 197 13.57 3.16 0.05
C THR A 197 12.68 4.35 0.43
N SER A 198 11.84 4.76 -0.48
CA SER A 198 10.95 5.89 -0.28
C SER A 198 9.66 5.72 -1.09
N PRO A 199 8.56 6.39 -0.69
CA PRO A 199 7.31 6.35 -1.45
C PRO A 199 7.49 6.88 -2.88
N TRP A 200 8.33 7.89 -3.08
CA TRP A 200 8.63 8.44 -4.40
C TRP A 200 9.32 7.44 -5.32
N ALA A 201 10.32 6.73 -4.80
CA ALA A 201 11.00 5.67 -5.57
C ALA A 201 10.02 4.55 -5.93
N ALA A 202 9.11 4.19 -5.04
CA ALA A 202 8.07 3.20 -5.29
C ALA A 202 7.12 3.64 -6.42
N ALA A 203 6.69 4.91 -6.44
CA ALA A 203 5.85 5.46 -7.49
C ALA A 203 6.56 5.43 -8.85
N VAL A 204 7.84 5.83 -8.90
CA VAL A 204 8.65 5.81 -10.12
C VAL A 204 8.84 4.38 -10.63
N VAL A 205 9.23 3.44 -9.76
CA VAL A 205 9.40 2.03 -10.15
C VAL A 205 8.08 1.41 -10.62
N GLY A 206 6.98 1.70 -9.93
CA GLY A 206 5.64 1.28 -10.36
C GLY A 206 5.32 1.79 -11.77
N SER A 207 5.58 3.06 -12.05
CA SER A 207 5.32 3.67 -13.37
C SER A 207 6.18 3.05 -14.49
N ILE A 208 7.45 2.73 -14.19
CA ILE A 208 8.36 2.08 -15.15
C ILE A 208 7.96 0.60 -15.37
N LEU A 209 7.47 -0.06 -14.35
CA LEU A 209 7.11 -1.47 -14.42
C LEU A 209 5.83 -1.72 -15.24
N ILE A 210 4.91 -0.76 -15.27
CA ILE A 210 3.62 -0.87 -15.99
C ILE A 210 3.80 -1.21 -17.47
N PRO A 211 4.58 -0.46 -18.28
CA PRO A 211 4.79 -0.81 -19.69
C PRO A 211 5.58 -2.11 -19.88
N LEU A 212 6.30 -2.58 -18.84
CA LEU A 212 7.05 -3.83 -18.87
C LEU A 212 6.16 -5.05 -18.68
N VAL A 213 5.16 -4.95 -17.79
CA VAL A 213 4.33 -6.08 -17.35
C VAL A 213 2.91 -6.02 -17.93
N GLY A 214 2.47 -4.83 -18.37
CA GLY A 214 1.15 -4.63 -18.97
C GLY A 214 1.02 -5.25 -20.37
N PRO A 215 -0.21 -5.50 -20.83
CA PRO A 215 -0.49 -6.04 -22.15
C PRO A 215 -0.01 -5.06 -23.23
N ARG A 216 0.53 -5.60 -24.33
CA ARG A 216 1.00 -4.80 -25.47
C ARG A 216 -0.09 -4.65 -26.51
N PRO A 217 -0.16 -3.50 -27.18
CA PRO A 217 -0.82 -3.41 -28.47
C PRO A 217 -0.03 -4.20 -29.51
N GLU A 218 -0.71 -4.90 -30.38
CA GLU A 218 -0.13 -5.75 -31.46
C GLU A 218 0.67 -4.97 -32.51
N THR A 219 0.86 -3.68 -32.35
CA THR A 219 1.61 -2.84 -33.27
C THR A 219 3.09 -2.84 -32.91
N ASP A 220 3.93 -3.28 -33.86
CA ASP A 220 5.41 -3.39 -33.78
C ASP A 220 6.17 -2.06 -33.58
N ALA A 221 5.49 -0.95 -33.43
CA ALA A 221 6.11 0.36 -33.26
C ALA A 221 6.62 0.56 -31.81
N GLY A 222 7.69 -0.13 -31.48
CA GLY A 222 8.44 0.14 -30.26
C GLY A 222 9.12 1.50 -30.33
N VAL A 223 8.57 2.50 -29.60
CA VAL A 223 9.24 3.77 -29.40
C VAL A 223 10.60 3.48 -28.73
N PHE A 224 11.70 3.87 -29.38
CA PHE A 224 13.09 3.71 -28.90
C PHE A 224 13.73 2.31 -28.93
N GLY A 225 13.28 1.37 -29.76
CA GLY A 225 13.96 0.06 -29.86
C GLY A 225 13.89 -0.84 -28.61
N LEU A 226 13.27 -0.37 -27.51
CA LEU A 226 13.04 -1.14 -26.31
C LEU A 226 11.92 -2.18 -26.49
N GLY A 227 11.11 -2.05 -27.53
CA GLY A 227 10.02 -2.96 -27.84
C GLY A 227 10.47 -4.41 -28.04
N SER A 228 11.61 -4.64 -28.70
CA SER A 228 12.15 -5.97 -28.94
C SER A 228 12.68 -6.63 -27.65
N LEU A 229 13.42 -5.88 -26.83
CA LEU A 229 13.89 -6.37 -25.51
C LEU A 229 12.73 -6.71 -24.58
N MET A 230 11.71 -5.86 -24.56
CA MET A 230 10.48 -6.10 -23.80
C MET A 230 9.71 -7.32 -24.33
N GLY A 231 9.75 -7.58 -25.68
CA GLY A 231 9.19 -8.76 -26.31
C GLY A 231 9.79 -10.04 -25.77
N VAL A 232 11.10 -10.14 -25.83
CA VAL A 232 11.84 -11.30 -25.34
C VAL A 232 11.61 -11.55 -23.85
N LEU A 233 11.56 -10.49 -23.04
CA LEU A 233 11.28 -10.62 -21.62
C LEU A 233 9.84 -11.11 -21.33
N GLN A 234 8.86 -10.64 -22.09
CA GLN A 234 7.47 -11.08 -21.94
C GLN A 234 7.20 -12.48 -22.49
N GLU A 235 7.88 -12.89 -23.56
CA GLU A 235 7.83 -14.29 -24.05
C GLU A 235 8.47 -15.25 -23.06
N ALA A 236 9.54 -14.83 -22.38
CA ALA A 236 10.20 -15.63 -21.36
C ALA A 236 9.39 -15.75 -20.07
N VAL A 237 8.53 -14.78 -19.77
CA VAL A 237 7.77 -14.76 -18.52
C VAL A 237 6.29 -15.08 -18.79
N THR A 238 5.90 -16.31 -18.51
CA THR A 238 4.50 -16.72 -18.58
C THR A 238 3.61 -15.88 -17.63
N PRO A 239 2.30 -15.73 -17.88
CA PRO A 239 1.37 -15.05 -16.96
C PRO A 239 1.42 -15.61 -15.54
N VAL A 240 1.63 -16.91 -15.40
CA VAL A 240 1.83 -17.61 -14.10
C VAL A 240 3.15 -17.18 -13.47
N GLY A 241 4.20 -16.98 -14.27
CA GLY A 241 5.49 -16.48 -13.79
C GLY A 241 5.40 -15.06 -13.22
N VAL A 242 4.65 -14.17 -13.88
CA VAL A 242 4.38 -12.80 -13.38
C VAL A 242 3.70 -12.84 -12.02
N LEU A 243 2.66 -13.67 -11.89
CA LEU A 243 1.96 -13.88 -10.62
C LEU A 243 2.90 -14.41 -9.53
N ALA A 244 3.70 -15.43 -9.84
CA ALA A 244 4.61 -16.06 -8.87
C ALA A 244 5.69 -15.07 -8.40
N ILE A 245 6.31 -14.34 -9.32
CA ILE A 245 7.33 -13.34 -9.00
C ILE A 245 6.70 -12.21 -8.17
N GLY A 246 5.54 -11.69 -8.58
CA GLY A 246 4.83 -10.65 -7.86
C GLY A 246 4.49 -11.06 -6.42
N ALA A 247 3.95 -12.28 -6.24
CA ALA A 247 3.65 -12.84 -4.94
C ALA A 247 4.92 -13.03 -4.09
N ALA A 248 6.00 -13.54 -4.67
CA ALA A 248 7.27 -13.73 -3.97
C ALA A 248 7.86 -12.40 -3.49
N VAL A 249 7.84 -11.36 -4.34
CA VAL A 249 8.32 -10.02 -3.97
C VAL A 249 7.42 -9.39 -2.89
N LEU A 250 6.11 -9.58 -2.95
CA LEU A 250 5.19 -9.11 -1.91
C LEU A 250 5.45 -9.80 -0.57
N ILE A 251 5.64 -11.12 -0.58
CA ILE A 251 6.01 -11.89 0.61
C ILE A 251 7.35 -11.38 1.17
N ALA A 252 8.34 -11.17 0.32
CA ALA A 252 9.63 -10.62 0.73
C ALA A 252 9.48 -9.23 1.34
N ALA A 253 8.64 -8.35 0.77
CA ALA A 253 8.33 -7.04 1.32
C ALA A 253 7.74 -7.14 2.74
N VAL A 254 6.75 -8.00 2.92
CA VAL A 254 6.10 -8.20 4.23
C VAL A 254 7.05 -8.81 5.26
N LEU A 255 7.84 -9.81 4.88
CA LEU A 255 8.79 -10.46 5.78
C LEU A 255 9.94 -9.53 6.16
N SER A 256 10.36 -8.66 5.27
CA SER A 256 11.44 -7.68 5.49
C SER A 256 10.98 -6.41 6.21
N ALA A 257 9.68 -6.17 6.36
CA ALA A 257 9.17 -5.04 7.10
C ALA A 257 9.61 -5.10 8.57
N ARG A 258 10.55 -4.19 8.93
CA ARG A 258 11.06 -4.04 10.29
C ARG A 258 10.50 -2.76 10.90
N PRO A 259 10.29 -2.72 12.22
CA PRO A 259 10.03 -1.45 12.88
C PRO A 259 11.23 -0.54 12.58
N ALA A 260 10.97 0.71 12.23
CA ALA A 260 12.01 1.71 12.19
C ALA A 260 12.56 1.82 13.62
N VAL A 261 13.62 1.07 13.92
CA VAL A 261 14.42 1.32 15.10
C VAL A 261 14.97 2.72 14.82
N SER A 262 14.43 3.70 15.55
CA SER A 262 15.08 4.97 15.64
C SER A 262 16.51 4.65 16.08
N SER A 263 17.47 4.76 15.17
CA SER A 263 18.88 4.93 15.49
C SER A 263 19.00 6.30 16.17
N GLY A 264 18.25 6.44 17.26
CA GLY A 264 18.30 7.55 18.17
C GLY A 264 19.66 7.45 18.81
N LEU A 265 20.52 8.32 18.36
CA LEU A 265 21.55 8.97 19.12
C LEU A 265 21.51 8.55 20.58
N VAL A 266 22.31 7.53 20.93
CA VAL A 266 22.85 7.45 22.27
C VAL A 266 23.83 8.63 22.33
N PRO A 267 23.52 9.73 23.03
CA PRO A 267 24.54 10.72 23.31
C PRO A 267 25.60 10.03 24.15
N ALA A 268 26.83 10.06 23.64
CA ALA A 268 28.01 9.64 24.38
C ALA A 268 28.23 10.52 25.60
#